data_44548d935a9c548ccd21939bb2789375
#
_entry.id   44548d935a9c548ccd21939bb2789375
#
_cell.length_a   1.000
_cell.length_b   1.000
_cell.length_c   1.000
_cell.angle_alpha   90.00
_cell.angle_beta   90.00
_cell.angle_gamma   90.00
#
_symmetry.space_group_name_H-M   'P 1'
#
loop_
_entity.id
_entity.type
_entity.pdbx_description
1 polymer ?
#
loop_
_entity_poly.entity_id
_entity_poly.type
_entity_poly.pdbx_seq_one_letter_code
_entity_poly.pdbx_strand_id
1 'polypeptide(L)'
;MTEFRRVPLRTGVTLNVAVAGNPSKAPVILLHGFPESHRTWREIAPRLDGEFFLIMPDQRGYAGSDRPQELEAYKGDLLVDDVFALADALSLKRFALVGHDWGGGIAWGAALRADPRLSQLAIINAPHPVIFQKSLIESADQRAASQYISAFRAPGFEQVVKAQGFPWFFEKTFGGEVDVTEISEAEREQYLAEWSQPGAFTAMLNWYRAASLIIPPPGLTMPVPDWLLRAIRKVHVPTLVIWGMGDSALLPVQLDGLDQLVDDLTIVRLPGVGHFAPWEAPGEVAAALGPFLAANAEASAAVT
;
A
#
# COMPACT_ATOMS: atom_id res chain seq x y z
N MET A 1 15.40 14.96 -9.62
CA MET A 1 14.57 14.66 -10.81
C MET A 1 14.17 13.20 -10.77
N THR A 2 12.90 12.90 -11.03
CA THR A 2 12.40 11.53 -11.11
C THR A 2 12.73 10.91 -12.46
N GLU A 3 13.36 9.75 -12.48
CA GLU A 3 13.65 8.96 -13.67
C GLU A 3 12.70 7.77 -13.72
N PHE A 4 12.32 7.31 -14.90
CA PHE A 4 11.45 6.15 -15.09
C PHE A 4 12.22 4.99 -15.71
N ARG A 5 12.01 3.78 -15.18
CA ARG A 5 12.64 2.54 -15.65
C ARG A 5 11.59 1.45 -15.85
N ARG A 6 11.72 0.72 -16.95
CA ARG A 6 10.96 -0.53 -17.16
C ARG A 6 11.78 -1.69 -16.61
N VAL A 7 11.31 -2.32 -15.54
CA VAL A 7 12.05 -3.37 -14.83
C VAL A 7 11.33 -4.71 -14.99
N PRO A 8 11.87 -5.63 -15.82
CA PRO A 8 11.32 -6.98 -15.94
C PRO A 8 11.61 -7.79 -14.67
N LEU A 9 10.59 -8.44 -14.14
CA LEU A 9 10.67 -9.26 -12.93
C LEU A 9 10.66 -10.75 -13.27
N ARG A 10 11.34 -11.57 -12.43
CA ARG A 10 11.28 -13.04 -12.52
C ARG A 10 9.87 -13.60 -12.31
N THR A 11 8.94 -12.81 -11.79
CA THR A 11 7.52 -13.14 -11.63
C THR A 11 6.71 -13.04 -12.92
N GLY A 12 7.35 -12.69 -14.05
CA GLY A 12 6.76 -12.65 -15.38
C GLY A 12 6.03 -11.36 -15.72
N VAL A 13 6.19 -10.29 -14.93
CA VAL A 13 5.67 -8.95 -15.23
C VAL A 13 6.82 -7.94 -15.34
N THR A 14 6.58 -6.87 -16.10
CA THR A 14 7.48 -5.71 -16.13
C THR A 14 6.82 -4.56 -15.40
N LEU A 15 7.50 -4.03 -14.38
CA LEU A 15 7.01 -2.86 -13.67
C LEU A 15 7.58 -1.57 -14.29
N ASN A 16 6.75 -0.54 -14.30
CA ASN A 16 7.19 0.83 -14.49
C ASN A 16 7.62 1.37 -13.12
N VAL A 17 8.86 1.82 -13.00
CA VAL A 17 9.45 2.21 -11.71
C VAL A 17 9.95 3.63 -11.80
N ALA A 18 9.36 4.53 -11.01
CA ALA A 18 9.89 5.86 -10.79
C ALA A 18 11.02 5.78 -9.76
N VAL A 19 12.16 6.39 -10.03
CA VAL A 19 13.28 6.46 -9.09
C VAL A 19 13.71 7.90 -8.85
N ALA A 20 14.09 8.21 -7.61
CA ALA A 20 14.58 9.52 -7.20
C ALA A 20 15.72 9.38 -6.19
N GLY A 21 16.56 10.41 -6.09
CA GLY A 21 17.71 10.40 -5.20
C GLY A 21 18.95 9.72 -5.79
N ASN A 22 20.00 9.59 -4.99
CA ASN A 22 21.28 9.05 -5.42
C ASN A 22 21.30 7.52 -5.20
N PRO A 23 21.58 6.72 -6.25
CA PRO A 23 21.67 5.25 -6.14
C PRO A 23 22.71 4.71 -5.13
N SER A 24 23.65 5.53 -4.69
CA SER A 24 24.63 5.16 -3.64
C SER A 24 24.08 5.29 -2.22
N LYS A 25 22.90 5.90 -2.05
CA LYS A 25 22.21 6.05 -0.76
C LYS A 25 21.42 4.80 -0.41
N ALA A 26 20.96 4.72 0.84
CA ALA A 26 20.14 3.62 1.31
C ALA A 26 18.86 3.48 0.48
N PRO A 27 18.57 2.30 -0.10
CA PRO A 27 17.41 2.11 -0.96
C PRO A 27 16.14 1.93 -0.13
N VAL A 28 15.08 2.62 -0.56
CA VAL A 28 13.74 2.56 -0.01
C VAL A 28 12.75 2.23 -1.13
N ILE A 29 12.03 1.12 -1.01
CA ILE A 29 10.93 0.78 -1.93
C ILE A 29 9.64 1.34 -1.33
N LEU A 30 8.87 2.10 -2.13
CA LEU A 30 7.61 2.73 -1.70
C LEU A 30 6.46 2.19 -2.54
N LEU A 31 5.54 1.46 -1.91
CA LEU A 31 4.39 0.80 -2.53
C LEU A 31 3.12 1.62 -2.33
N HIS A 32 2.49 2.03 -3.42
CA HIS A 32 1.24 2.78 -3.41
C HIS A 32 0.02 1.88 -3.14
N GLY A 33 -1.14 2.49 -2.94
CA GLY A 33 -2.42 1.83 -2.77
C GLY A 33 -3.36 1.94 -3.98
N PHE A 34 -4.63 1.61 -3.72
CA PHE A 34 -5.72 1.72 -4.67
C PHE A 34 -6.42 3.09 -4.53
N PRO A 35 -6.81 3.72 -5.61
CA PRO A 35 -6.58 3.39 -7.01
C PRO A 35 -5.40 4.16 -7.63
N GLU A 36 -4.36 4.35 -6.86
CA GLU A 36 -3.23 5.23 -7.15
C GLU A 36 -2.15 4.58 -8.04
N SER A 37 -0.99 5.22 -8.10
CA SER A 37 0.23 4.79 -8.78
C SER A 37 1.45 5.29 -8.00
N HIS A 38 2.66 5.25 -8.57
CA HIS A 38 3.83 5.91 -7.97
C HIS A 38 3.57 7.38 -7.58
N ARG A 39 2.51 7.99 -8.10
CA ARG A 39 2.10 9.38 -7.83
C ARG A 39 1.67 9.63 -6.38
N THR A 40 1.30 8.59 -5.64
CA THR A 40 1.11 8.65 -4.18
C THR A 40 2.26 9.38 -3.49
N TRP A 41 3.47 9.17 -3.99
CA TRP A 41 4.72 9.64 -3.37
C TRP A 41 5.22 10.98 -3.89
N ARG A 42 4.49 11.67 -4.79
CA ARG A 42 4.92 12.92 -5.45
C ARG A 42 5.32 14.04 -4.48
N GLU A 43 4.61 14.13 -3.33
CA GLU A 43 4.88 15.13 -2.31
C GLU A 43 5.89 14.66 -1.25
N ILE A 44 6.02 13.34 -1.09
CA ILE A 44 6.94 12.72 -0.12
C ILE A 44 8.35 12.60 -0.70
N ALA A 45 8.47 12.16 -1.96
CA ALA A 45 9.75 11.88 -2.58
C ALA A 45 10.72 13.08 -2.57
N PRO A 46 10.30 14.33 -2.90
CA PRO A 46 11.20 15.49 -2.84
C PRO A 46 11.71 15.84 -1.44
N ARG A 47 11.05 15.35 -0.39
CA ARG A 47 11.45 15.57 1.00
C ARG A 47 12.46 14.54 1.50
N LEU A 48 12.60 13.42 0.78
CA LEU A 48 13.44 12.28 1.18
C LEU A 48 14.57 11.97 0.19
N ASP A 49 14.49 12.41 -1.08
CA ASP A 49 15.45 12.06 -2.15
C ASP A 49 16.88 12.60 -1.93
N GLY A 50 17.03 13.58 -1.06
CA GLY A 50 18.34 14.07 -0.62
C GLY A 50 19.09 13.08 0.28
N GLU A 51 18.41 12.17 0.97
CA GLU A 51 18.97 11.26 1.97
C GLU A 51 18.90 9.78 1.53
N PHE A 52 17.93 9.41 0.70
CA PHE A 52 17.66 8.03 0.30
C PHE A 52 17.62 7.86 -1.21
N PHE A 53 17.79 6.61 -1.66
CA PHE A 53 17.47 6.19 -3.01
C PHE A 53 16.05 5.63 -3.04
N LEU A 54 15.11 6.38 -3.58
CA LEU A 54 13.69 6.07 -3.59
C LEU A 54 13.32 5.27 -4.85
N ILE A 55 12.61 4.18 -4.67
CA ILE A 55 12.17 3.25 -5.71
C ILE A 55 10.66 3.12 -5.58
N MET A 56 9.92 3.70 -6.50
CA MET A 56 8.47 3.84 -6.47
C MET A 56 7.86 3.11 -7.67
N PRO A 57 7.60 1.79 -7.59
CA PRO A 57 6.97 1.07 -8.68
C PRO A 57 5.50 1.44 -8.82
N ASP A 58 5.01 1.54 -10.06
CA ASP A 58 3.62 1.21 -10.32
C ASP A 58 3.46 -0.28 -10.09
N GLN A 59 2.65 -0.69 -9.15
CA GLN A 59 2.49 -2.10 -8.84
C GLN A 59 1.79 -2.84 -9.99
N ARG A 60 1.88 -4.16 -10.02
CA ARG A 60 1.23 -5.03 -11.02
C ARG A 60 -0.23 -4.62 -11.24
N GLY A 61 -0.60 -4.35 -12.49
CA GLY A 61 -1.95 -3.95 -12.88
C GLY A 61 -2.21 -2.44 -12.88
N TYR A 62 -1.29 -1.64 -12.34
CA TYR A 62 -1.45 -0.19 -12.23
C TYR A 62 -0.64 0.58 -13.27
N ALA A 63 -1.17 1.72 -13.67
CA ALA A 63 -0.53 2.75 -14.48
C ALA A 63 0.36 2.21 -15.62
N GLY A 64 1.67 2.41 -15.56
CA GLY A 64 2.62 1.99 -16.59
C GLY A 64 3.08 0.53 -16.52
N SER A 65 2.67 -0.24 -15.51
CA SER A 65 3.08 -1.64 -15.32
C SER A 65 2.24 -2.64 -16.11
N ASP A 66 2.75 -3.85 -16.25
CA ASP A 66 2.04 -4.93 -16.93
C ASP A 66 0.76 -5.33 -16.17
N ARG A 67 -0.27 -5.73 -16.91
CA ARG A 67 -1.63 -6.05 -16.46
C ARG A 67 -2.04 -7.43 -16.91
N PRO A 68 -1.63 -8.49 -16.22
CA PRO A 68 -2.14 -9.83 -16.51
C PRO A 68 -3.68 -9.85 -16.47
N GLN A 69 -4.30 -10.60 -17.36
CA GLN A 69 -5.77 -10.71 -17.40
C GLN A 69 -6.31 -11.72 -16.39
N GLU A 70 -5.50 -12.70 -16.05
CA GLU A 70 -5.84 -13.80 -15.17
C GLU A 70 -5.97 -13.31 -13.72
N LEU A 71 -7.09 -13.60 -13.08
CA LEU A 71 -7.33 -13.27 -11.68
C LEU A 71 -6.25 -13.82 -10.75
N GLU A 72 -5.79 -15.04 -11.03
CA GLU A 72 -4.76 -15.74 -10.25
C GLU A 72 -3.43 -14.98 -10.19
N ALA A 73 -3.16 -14.11 -11.17
CA ALA A 73 -1.96 -13.27 -11.20
C ALA A 73 -1.96 -12.18 -10.11
N TYR A 74 -3.08 -11.96 -9.43
CA TYR A 74 -3.24 -10.93 -8.39
C TYR A 74 -3.33 -11.51 -6.98
N LYS A 75 -3.00 -12.79 -6.79
CA LYS A 75 -2.91 -13.40 -5.45
C LYS A 75 -1.82 -12.72 -4.61
N GLY A 76 -2.11 -12.50 -3.34
CA GLY A 76 -1.23 -11.78 -2.43
C GLY A 76 0.21 -12.29 -2.40
N ASP A 77 0.42 -13.61 -2.46
CA ASP A 77 1.77 -14.18 -2.49
C ASP A 77 2.58 -13.75 -3.72
N LEU A 78 1.95 -13.65 -4.90
CA LEU A 78 2.60 -13.17 -6.12
C LEU A 78 2.91 -11.67 -6.07
N LEU A 79 2.02 -10.88 -5.45
CA LEU A 79 2.24 -9.45 -5.25
C LEU A 79 3.41 -9.21 -4.28
N VAL A 80 3.53 -10.02 -3.24
CA VAL A 80 4.69 -10.01 -2.33
C VAL A 80 5.96 -10.45 -3.05
N ASP A 81 5.87 -11.48 -3.92
CA ASP A 81 7.01 -11.94 -4.72
C ASP A 81 7.53 -10.85 -5.67
N ASP A 82 6.67 -9.95 -6.18
CA ASP A 82 7.09 -8.82 -7.00
C ASP A 82 8.03 -7.86 -6.26
N VAL A 83 7.82 -7.65 -4.95
CA VAL A 83 8.70 -6.81 -4.13
C VAL A 83 10.12 -7.37 -4.10
N PHE A 84 10.25 -8.66 -3.82
CA PHE A 84 11.56 -9.31 -3.77
C PHE A 84 12.18 -9.47 -5.17
N ALA A 85 11.37 -9.72 -6.19
CA ALA A 85 11.83 -9.76 -7.57
C ALA A 85 12.31 -8.39 -8.07
N LEU A 86 11.69 -7.29 -7.62
CA LEU A 86 12.18 -5.94 -7.88
C LEU A 86 13.52 -5.69 -7.18
N ALA A 87 13.63 -6.09 -5.92
CA ALA A 87 14.90 -6.00 -5.19
C ALA A 87 16.02 -6.82 -5.87
N ASP A 88 15.69 -8.03 -6.38
CA ASP A 88 16.62 -8.87 -7.14
C ASP A 88 17.07 -8.18 -8.45
N ALA A 89 16.11 -7.68 -9.23
CA ALA A 89 16.39 -7.02 -10.52
C ALA A 89 17.25 -5.75 -10.37
N LEU A 90 17.09 -5.04 -9.24
CA LEU A 90 17.90 -3.87 -8.90
C LEU A 90 19.16 -4.21 -8.07
N SER A 91 19.41 -5.49 -7.82
CA SER A 91 20.58 -6.00 -7.06
C SER A 91 20.66 -5.42 -5.63
N LEU A 92 19.51 -5.14 -5.00
CA LEU A 92 19.45 -4.60 -3.65
C LEU A 92 19.82 -5.67 -2.63
N LYS A 93 20.90 -5.44 -1.91
CA LYS A 93 21.38 -6.34 -0.85
C LYS A 93 20.63 -6.12 0.48
N ARG A 94 20.15 -4.89 0.69
CA ARG A 94 19.36 -4.48 1.82
C ARG A 94 18.47 -3.32 1.40
N PHE A 95 17.26 -3.23 1.90
CA PHE A 95 16.31 -2.14 1.59
C PHE A 95 15.31 -1.94 2.72
N ALA A 96 14.80 -0.73 2.85
CA ALA A 96 13.60 -0.42 3.62
C ALA A 96 12.36 -0.52 2.72
N LEU A 97 11.22 -0.85 3.31
CA LEU A 97 9.94 -0.96 2.62
C LEU A 97 8.92 -0.05 3.26
N VAL A 98 8.31 0.80 2.45
CA VAL A 98 7.22 1.69 2.84
C VAL A 98 5.98 1.31 2.03
N GLY A 99 4.82 1.22 2.66
CA GLY A 99 3.58 0.92 1.94
C GLY A 99 2.38 1.69 2.46
N HIS A 100 1.53 2.14 1.55
CA HIS A 100 0.26 2.78 1.81
C HIS A 100 -0.88 1.90 1.30
N ASP A 101 -1.99 1.77 2.03
CA ASP A 101 -3.19 1.01 1.65
C ASP A 101 -2.84 -0.42 1.18
N TRP A 102 -3.20 -0.84 -0.04
CA TRP A 102 -2.81 -2.14 -0.60
C TRP A 102 -1.30 -2.36 -0.60
N GLY A 103 -0.52 -1.31 -0.91
CA GLY A 103 0.95 -1.38 -0.81
C GLY A 103 1.42 -1.68 0.61
N GLY A 104 0.74 -1.16 1.62
CA GLY A 104 0.98 -1.49 3.02
C GLY A 104 0.59 -2.93 3.37
N GLY A 105 -0.52 -3.43 2.82
CA GLY A 105 -0.91 -4.84 2.95
C GLY A 105 0.15 -5.79 2.37
N ILE A 106 0.72 -5.45 1.20
CA ILE A 106 1.83 -6.20 0.59
C ILE A 106 3.10 -6.07 1.42
N ALA A 107 3.38 -4.87 1.97
CA ALA A 107 4.56 -4.64 2.82
C ALA A 107 4.49 -5.45 4.12
N TRP A 108 3.32 -5.57 4.76
CA TRP A 108 3.10 -6.51 5.87
C TRP A 108 3.40 -7.95 5.46
N GLY A 109 2.86 -8.38 4.30
CA GLY A 109 3.12 -9.71 3.76
C GLY A 109 4.61 -9.97 3.51
N ALA A 110 5.34 -8.99 3.00
CA ALA A 110 6.79 -9.07 2.78
C ALA A 110 7.55 -9.20 4.11
N ALA A 111 7.19 -8.43 5.13
CA ALA A 111 7.82 -8.51 6.44
C ALA A 111 7.58 -9.89 7.13
N LEU A 112 6.40 -10.46 6.95
CA LEU A 112 6.08 -11.80 7.47
C LEU A 112 6.86 -12.94 6.78
N ARG A 113 7.49 -12.68 5.61
CA ARG A 113 8.42 -13.62 4.96
C ARG A 113 9.78 -13.70 5.65
N ALA A 114 10.11 -12.70 6.48
CA ALA A 114 11.36 -12.60 7.21
C ALA A 114 12.62 -12.69 6.30
N ASP A 115 12.57 -12.09 5.11
CA ASP A 115 13.73 -11.99 4.23
C ASP A 115 14.77 -11.07 4.89
N PRO A 116 16.04 -11.52 5.06
CA PRO A 116 17.06 -10.76 5.78
C PRO A 116 17.46 -9.45 5.08
N ARG A 117 17.08 -9.25 3.82
CA ARG A 117 17.33 -8.00 3.08
C ARG A 117 16.37 -6.88 3.49
N LEU A 118 15.20 -7.21 4.02
CA LEU A 118 14.28 -6.21 4.55
C LEU A 118 14.84 -5.67 5.87
N SER A 119 15.22 -4.40 5.88
CA SER A 119 15.86 -3.78 7.05
C SER A 119 14.89 -3.07 7.98
N GLN A 120 13.83 -2.51 7.42
CA GLN A 120 12.83 -1.69 8.11
C GLN A 120 11.52 -1.75 7.36
N LEU A 121 10.43 -1.58 8.09
CA LEU A 121 9.09 -1.53 7.55
C LEU A 121 8.42 -0.22 7.97
N ALA A 122 7.83 0.53 7.04
CA ALA A 122 6.92 1.62 7.37
C ALA A 122 5.57 1.42 6.69
N ILE A 123 4.51 1.55 7.45
CA ILE A 123 3.13 1.33 7.02
C ILE A 123 2.34 2.62 7.20
N ILE A 124 1.61 3.01 6.18
CA ILE A 124 0.75 4.19 6.22
C ILE A 124 -0.67 3.74 5.91
N ASN A 125 -1.60 3.94 6.84
CA ASN A 125 -3.03 3.60 6.70
C ASN A 125 -3.27 2.24 6.03
N ALA A 126 -2.62 1.20 6.52
CA ALA A 126 -2.81 -0.17 6.04
C ALA A 126 -2.81 -1.17 7.20
N PRO A 127 -3.85 -1.97 7.36
CA PRO A 127 -3.99 -2.87 8.49
C PRO A 127 -3.08 -4.08 8.37
N HIS A 128 -2.62 -4.59 9.51
CA HIS A 128 -2.02 -5.91 9.56
C HIS A 128 -3.07 -6.97 9.17
N PRO A 129 -2.76 -7.93 8.26
CA PRO A 129 -3.76 -8.85 7.69
C PRO A 129 -4.62 -9.59 8.72
N VAL A 130 -4.01 -9.96 9.84
CA VAL A 130 -4.71 -10.67 10.92
C VAL A 130 -5.68 -9.76 11.67
N ILE A 131 -5.22 -8.54 12.02
CA ILE A 131 -6.06 -7.56 12.72
C ILE A 131 -7.22 -7.16 11.82
N PHE A 132 -6.96 -6.94 10.52
CA PHE A 132 -8.00 -6.58 9.57
C PHE A 132 -9.07 -7.66 9.48
N GLN A 133 -8.68 -8.91 9.24
CA GLN A 133 -9.66 -9.99 9.16
C GLN A 133 -10.44 -10.16 10.47
N LYS A 134 -9.77 -10.02 11.62
CA LYS A 134 -10.43 -10.08 12.93
C LYS A 134 -11.43 -8.93 13.09
N SER A 135 -11.04 -7.71 12.79
CA SER A 135 -11.91 -6.53 12.90
C SER A 135 -13.11 -6.58 11.96
N LEU A 136 -12.98 -7.14 10.75
CA LEU A 136 -14.10 -7.37 9.84
C LEU A 136 -15.16 -8.32 10.43
N ILE A 137 -14.75 -9.22 11.30
CA ILE A 137 -15.65 -10.17 11.97
C ILE A 137 -16.22 -9.59 13.27
N GLU A 138 -15.37 -8.97 14.09
CA GLU A 138 -15.73 -8.57 15.45
C GLU A 138 -16.26 -7.14 15.55
N SER A 139 -15.76 -6.19 14.72
CA SER A 139 -16.18 -4.78 14.74
C SER A 139 -17.31 -4.53 13.74
N ALA A 140 -18.47 -4.11 14.24
CA ALA A 140 -19.60 -3.73 13.38
C ALA A 140 -19.25 -2.50 12.52
N ASP A 141 -18.53 -1.53 13.07
CA ASP A 141 -18.15 -0.30 12.39
C ASP A 141 -17.14 -0.57 11.27
N GLN A 142 -16.06 -1.34 11.55
CA GLN A 142 -15.10 -1.70 10.51
C GLN A 142 -15.75 -2.54 9.40
N ARG A 143 -16.63 -3.45 9.77
CA ARG A 143 -17.39 -4.24 8.79
C ARG A 143 -18.24 -3.36 7.89
N ALA A 144 -18.94 -2.37 8.47
CA ALA A 144 -19.73 -1.42 7.70
C ALA A 144 -18.84 -0.57 6.77
N ALA A 145 -17.75 -0.03 7.28
CA ALA A 145 -16.76 0.75 6.53
C ALA A 145 -16.16 -0.03 5.35
N SER A 146 -16.03 -1.36 5.48
CA SER A 146 -15.37 -2.22 4.47
C SER A 146 -16.33 -2.81 3.41
N GLN A 147 -17.61 -2.44 3.38
CA GLN A 147 -18.55 -2.99 2.39
C GLN A 147 -18.23 -2.61 0.94
N TYR A 148 -17.45 -1.55 0.72
CA TYR A 148 -16.95 -1.19 -0.61
C TYR A 148 -16.14 -2.33 -1.25
N ILE A 149 -15.44 -3.15 -0.45
CA ILE A 149 -14.69 -4.32 -0.93
C ILE A 149 -15.64 -5.32 -1.61
N SER A 150 -16.81 -5.55 -1.01
CA SER A 150 -17.84 -6.42 -1.60
C SER A 150 -18.37 -5.85 -2.91
N ALA A 151 -18.55 -4.52 -3.00
CA ALA A 151 -18.95 -3.85 -4.23
C ALA A 151 -17.88 -4.01 -5.34
N PHE A 152 -16.60 -3.82 -5.02
CA PHE A 152 -15.49 -3.96 -5.97
C PHE A 152 -15.30 -5.41 -6.47
N ARG A 153 -15.66 -6.37 -5.64
CA ARG A 153 -15.67 -7.80 -6.01
C ARG A 153 -16.86 -8.20 -6.88
N ALA A 154 -17.95 -7.42 -6.84
CA ALA A 154 -19.17 -7.78 -7.53
C ALA A 154 -18.97 -7.80 -9.06
N PRO A 155 -19.49 -8.82 -9.76
CA PRO A 155 -19.56 -8.78 -11.20
C PRO A 155 -20.32 -7.56 -11.68
N GLY A 156 -19.78 -6.85 -12.66
CA GLY A 156 -20.46 -5.68 -13.22
C GLY A 156 -20.09 -4.34 -12.61
N PHE A 157 -19.20 -4.26 -11.63
CA PHE A 157 -18.78 -2.97 -11.08
C PHE A 157 -18.09 -2.10 -12.14
N GLU A 158 -17.34 -2.70 -13.08
CA GLU A 158 -16.78 -1.98 -14.23
C GLU A 158 -17.85 -1.31 -15.09
N GLN A 159 -19.01 -1.96 -15.27
CA GLN A 159 -20.14 -1.39 -16.02
C GLN A 159 -20.75 -0.20 -15.29
N VAL A 160 -20.82 -0.23 -13.97
CA VAL A 160 -21.26 0.92 -13.16
C VAL A 160 -20.33 2.11 -13.37
N VAL A 161 -19.02 1.90 -13.24
CA VAL A 161 -18.03 2.97 -13.44
C VAL A 161 -18.03 3.46 -14.90
N LYS A 162 -18.17 2.55 -15.87
CA LYS A 162 -18.28 2.93 -17.29
C LYS A 162 -19.52 3.82 -17.56
N ALA A 163 -20.63 3.55 -16.91
CA ALA A 163 -21.86 4.33 -17.07
C ALA A 163 -21.79 5.71 -16.40
N GLN A 164 -21.14 5.81 -15.24
CA GLN A 164 -20.98 7.05 -14.48
C GLN A 164 -19.76 7.89 -14.93
N GLY A 165 -18.74 7.22 -15.47
CA GLY A 165 -17.47 7.81 -15.88
C GLY A 165 -16.41 7.83 -14.75
N PHE A 166 -15.14 7.86 -15.15
CA PHE A 166 -14.02 7.95 -14.19
C PHE A 166 -14.00 9.23 -13.36
N PRO A 167 -14.47 10.40 -13.84
CA PRO A 167 -14.60 11.57 -12.98
C PRO A 167 -15.50 11.32 -11.76
N TRP A 168 -16.64 10.63 -11.96
CA TRP A 168 -17.50 10.22 -10.85
C TRP A 168 -16.78 9.26 -9.89
N PHE A 169 -16.01 8.29 -10.42
CA PHE A 169 -15.25 7.35 -9.59
C PHE A 169 -14.17 8.07 -8.78
N PHE A 170 -13.49 9.06 -9.37
CA PHE A 170 -12.52 9.91 -8.68
C PHE A 170 -13.14 10.62 -7.47
N GLU A 171 -14.25 11.31 -7.68
CA GLU A 171 -14.99 12.01 -6.62
C GLU A 171 -15.48 11.05 -5.52
N LYS A 172 -15.91 9.84 -5.90
CA LYS A 172 -16.39 8.84 -4.93
C LYS A 172 -15.26 8.21 -4.12
N THR A 173 -14.06 8.09 -4.69
CA THR A 173 -12.93 7.45 -4.03
C THR A 173 -12.17 8.44 -3.15
N PHE A 174 -11.91 9.63 -3.67
CA PHE A 174 -11.09 10.62 -2.95
C PHE A 174 -11.94 11.63 -2.16
N GLY A 175 -13.08 12.06 -2.67
CA GLY A 175 -13.84 13.18 -2.12
C GLY A 175 -14.48 12.94 -0.75
N GLY A 176 -14.43 11.73 -0.22
CA GLY A 176 -14.85 11.42 1.16
C GLY A 176 -13.73 11.65 2.19
N GLU A 177 -12.47 11.70 1.73
CA GLU A 177 -11.29 11.76 2.58
C GLU A 177 -10.44 13.01 2.29
N VAL A 178 -10.28 13.34 1.01
CA VAL A 178 -9.42 14.45 0.55
C VAL A 178 -10.31 15.59 0.04
N ASP A 179 -9.90 16.82 0.33
CA ASP A 179 -10.47 17.96 -0.41
C ASP A 179 -9.97 17.91 -1.86
N VAL A 180 -10.81 17.34 -2.73
CA VAL A 180 -10.48 17.15 -4.15
C VAL A 180 -10.25 18.46 -4.90
N THR A 181 -10.61 19.61 -4.32
CA THR A 181 -10.33 20.92 -4.92
C THR A 181 -8.86 21.32 -4.78
N GLU A 182 -8.15 20.72 -3.83
CA GLU A 182 -6.70 20.89 -3.64
C GLU A 182 -5.88 20.06 -4.64
N ILE A 183 -6.52 19.10 -5.33
CA ILE A 183 -5.86 18.29 -6.36
C ILE A 183 -5.86 19.08 -7.67
N SER A 184 -4.67 19.34 -8.23
CA SER A 184 -4.58 20.06 -9.49
C SER A 184 -5.32 19.32 -10.62
N GLU A 185 -5.91 20.06 -11.57
CA GLU A 185 -6.57 19.46 -12.72
C GLU A 185 -5.63 18.52 -13.50
N ALA A 186 -4.37 18.93 -13.69
CA ALA A 186 -3.36 18.11 -14.35
C ALA A 186 -3.11 16.77 -13.61
N GLU A 187 -3.09 16.76 -12.29
CA GLU A 187 -2.93 15.54 -11.50
C GLU A 187 -4.18 14.65 -11.62
N ARG A 188 -5.36 15.24 -11.52
CA ARG A 188 -6.62 14.54 -11.74
C ARG A 188 -6.70 13.89 -13.13
N GLU A 189 -6.36 14.62 -14.18
CA GLU A 189 -6.33 14.10 -15.55
C GLU A 189 -5.38 12.91 -15.70
N GLN A 190 -4.23 12.90 -15.01
CA GLN A 190 -3.30 11.77 -15.04
C GLN A 190 -3.94 10.50 -14.46
N TYR A 191 -4.61 10.57 -13.30
CA TYR A 191 -5.32 9.41 -12.75
C TYR A 191 -6.42 8.92 -13.70
N LEU A 192 -7.22 9.82 -14.26
CA LEU A 192 -8.27 9.45 -15.22
C LEU A 192 -7.67 8.77 -16.47
N ALA A 193 -6.55 9.27 -16.98
CA ALA A 193 -5.84 8.67 -18.10
C ALA A 193 -5.28 7.29 -17.77
N GLU A 194 -4.68 7.11 -16.59
CA GLU A 194 -4.16 5.82 -16.11
C GLU A 194 -5.28 4.77 -16.00
N TRP A 195 -6.42 5.13 -15.40
CA TRP A 195 -7.56 4.23 -15.20
C TRP A 195 -8.29 3.89 -16.52
N SER A 196 -8.26 4.81 -17.49
CA SER A 196 -8.92 4.65 -18.80
C SER A 196 -8.15 3.72 -19.76
N GLN A 197 -6.94 3.33 -19.42
CA GLN A 197 -6.17 2.41 -20.27
C GLN A 197 -6.87 1.04 -20.36
N PRO A 198 -6.79 0.36 -21.51
CA PRO A 198 -7.42 -0.95 -21.67
C PRO A 198 -7.01 -1.93 -20.56
N GLY A 199 -8.02 -2.48 -19.86
CA GLY A 199 -7.82 -3.45 -18.78
C GLY A 199 -7.32 -2.90 -17.45
N ALA A 200 -6.94 -1.60 -17.36
CA ALA A 200 -6.37 -1.03 -16.13
C ALA A 200 -7.34 -1.11 -14.95
N PHE A 201 -8.57 -0.68 -15.13
CA PHE A 201 -9.55 -0.67 -14.05
C PHE A 201 -9.89 -2.09 -13.56
N THR A 202 -10.06 -3.05 -14.47
CA THR A 202 -10.26 -4.46 -14.10
C THR A 202 -9.04 -5.03 -13.37
N ALA A 203 -7.82 -4.70 -13.80
CA ALA A 203 -6.60 -5.12 -13.12
C ALA A 203 -6.53 -4.60 -11.69
N MET A 204 -6.88 -3.34 -11.45
CA MET A 204 -6.97 -2.76 -10.11
C MET A 204 -8.01 -3.48 -9.25
N LEU A 205 -9.22 -3.78 -9.78
CA LEU A 205 -10.26 -4.52 -9.07
C LEU A 205 -9.86 -5.96 -8.76
N ASN A 206 -8.99 -6.56 -9.58
CA ASN A 206 -8.52 -7.93 -9.36
C ASN A 206 -7.70 -8.08 -8.07
N TRP A 207 -7.11 -7.01 -7.53
CA TRP A 207 -6.49 -7.01 -6.20
C TRP A 207 -7.50 -7.36 -5.11
N TYR A 208 -8.70 -6.80 -5.20
CA TYR A 208 -9.79 -7.11 -4.26
C TYR A 208 -10.40 -8.49 -4.52
N ARG A 209 -10.57 -8.87 -5.79
CA ARG A 209 -11.20 -10.14 -6.20
C ARG A 209 -10.33 -11.36 -5.87
N ALA A 210 -9.01 -11.22 -5.99
CA ALA A 210 -8.06 -12.29 -5.68
C ALA A 210 -7.73 -12.40 -4.19
N ALA A 211 -8.05 -11.38 -3.40
CA ALA A 211 -7.78 -11.38 -1.96
C ALA A 211 -8.72 -12.35 -1.22
N SER A 212 -8.15 -13.12 -0.31
CA SER A 212 -8.88 -14.13 0.49
C SER A 212 -9.59 -13.56 1.74
N LEU A 213 -9.84 -12.24 1.77
CA LEU A 213 -10.55 -11.58 2.86
C LEU A 213 -12.02 -12.03 2.92
N ILE A 214 -12.49 -12.33 4.11
CA ILE A 214 -13.90 -12.62 4.40
C ILE A 214 -14.55 -11.31 4.84
N ILE A 215 -15.53 -10.84 4.07
CA ILE A 215 -16.29 -9.61 4.36
C ILE A 215 -17.72 -10.02 4.74
N PRO A 216 -18.06 -10.13 6.03
CA PRO A 216 -19.42 -10.45 6.41
C PRO A 216 -20.37 -9.32 6.03
N PRO A 217 -21.60 -9.64 5.59
CA PRO A 217 -22.64 -8.61 5.42
C PRO A 217 -22.91 -7.87 6.73
N PRO A 218 -23.39 -6.61 6.67
CA PRO A 218 -23.80 -5.88 7.88
C PRO A 218 -24.81 -6.67 8.71
N GLY A 219 -24.63 -6.68 10.03
CA GLY A 219 -25.51 -7.37 10.96
C GLY A 219 -25.32 -8.90 11.08
N LEU A 220 -24.50 -9.50 10.22
CA LEU A 220 -24.19 -10.93 10.35
C LEU A 220 -23.03 -11.13 11.33
N THR A 221 -23.25 -11.98 12.34
CA THR A 221 -22.17 -12.51 13.18
C THR A 221 -21.70 -13.86 12.64
N MET A 222 -20.39 -14.08 12.62
CA MET A 222 -19.80 -15.34 12.23
C MET A 222 -18.64 -15.70 13.17
N PRO A 223 -18.33 -16.99 13.33
CA PRO A 223 -17.19 -17.38 14.14
C PRO A 223 -15.87 -16.90 13.51
N VAL A 224 -14.91 -16.62 14.38
CA VAL A 224 -13.53 -16.32 13.94
C VAL A 224 -12.97 -17.57 13.27
N PRO A 225 -12.43 -17.48 12.05
CA PRO A 225 -11.85 -18.63 11.36
C PRO A 225 -10.67 -19.24 12.12
N ASP A 226 -10.54 -20.55 12.12
CA ASP A 226 -9.50 -21.28 12.84
C ASP A 226 -8.07 -20.82 12.53
N TRP A 227 -7.83 -20.35 11.31
CA TRP A 227 -6.50 -19.87 10.91
C TRP A 227 -6.10 -18.57 11.63
N LEU A 228 -7.06 -17.74 12.05
CA LEU A 228 -6.81 -16.55 12.87
C LEU A 228 -6.49 -16.91 14.35
N LEU A 229 -6.85 -18.11 14.77
CA LEU A 229 -6.59 -18.61 16.13
C LEU A 229 -5.24 -19.34 16.24
N ARG A 230 -4.55 -19.56 15.11
CA ARG A 230 -3.23 -20.22 15.11
C ARG A 230 -2.13 -19.23 15.50
N ALA A 231 -0.97 -19.77 15.92
CA ALA A 231 0.20 -18.95 16.21
C ALA A 231 0.59 -18.13 14.97
N ILE A 232 0.55 -16.81 15.11
CA ILE A 232 0.82 -15.85 14.05
C ILE A 232 2.32 -15.54 14.09
N ARG A 233 2.95 -15.51 12.93
CA ARG A 233 4.33 -15.03 12.81
C ARG A 233 4.39 -13.56 13.20
N LYS A 234 5.37 -13.20 14.00
CA LYS A 234 5.67 -11.80 14.32
C LYS A 234 6.53 -11.15 13.26
N VAL A 235 6.39 -9.85 13.15
CA VAL A 235 7.32 -9.01 12.40
C VAL A 235 8.47 -8.63 13.34
N HIS A 236 9.71 -8.94 12.92
CA HIS A 236 10.91 -8.75 13.72
C HIS A 236 11.73 -7.53 13.32
N VAL A 237 11.49 -6.96 12.13
CA VAL A 237 12.18 -5.75 11.68
C VAL A 237 11.60 -4.52 12.37
N PRO A 238 12.40 -3.48 12.66
CA PRO A 238 11.89 -2.21 13.15
C PRO A 238 10.75 -1.71 12.26
N THR A 239 9.62 -1.38 12.88
CA THR A 239 8.38 -1.07 12.17
C THR A 239 7.80 0.26 12.65
N LEU A 240 7.56 1.15 11.71
CA LEU A 240 6.83 2.39 11.90
C LEU A 240 5.42 2.25 11.30
N VAL A 241 4.40 2.57 12.07
CA VAL A 241 3.03 2.68 11.57
C VAL A 241 2.58 4.13 11.69
N ILE A 242 2.23 4.75 10.57
CA ILE A 242 1.67 6.09 10.48
C ILE A 242 0.18 5.94 10.17
N TRP A 243 -0.68 6.57 10.96
CA TRP A 243 -2.13 6.41 10.81
C TRP A 243 -2.85 7.73 10.87
N GLY A 244 -3.57 8.07 9.80
CA GLY A 244 -4.55 9.12 9.77
C GLY A 244 -5.78 8.69 10.57
N MET A 245 -6.05 9.37 11.69
CA MET A 245 -7.08 8.98 12.66
C MET A 245 -8.50 9.25 12.17
N GLY A 246 -8.64 10.00 11.08
CA GLY A 246 -9.91 10.27 10.40
C GLY A 246 -10.24 9.28 9.28
N ASP A 247 -9.40 8.25 9.04
CA ASP A 247 -9.64 7.24 8.01
C ASP A 247 -11.02 6.60 8.16
N SER A 248 -11.90 6.79 7.18
CA SER A 248 -13.28 6.29 7.19
C SER A 248 -13.40 4.88 6.59
N ALA A 249 -12.39 4.41 5.88
CA ALA A 249 -12.35 3.08 5.27
C ALA A 249 -11.66 2.05 6.17
N LEU A 250 -10.52 2.42 6.75
CA LEU A 250 -9.70 1.61 7.63
C LEU A 250 -9.62 2.30 9.00
N LEU A 251 -10.58 1.97 9.86
CA LEU A 251 -10.76 2.66 11.13
C LEU A 251 -9.57 2.46 12.08
N PRO A 252 -9.34 3.39 13.04
CA PRO A 252 -8.23 3.30 14.01
C PRO A 252 -8.19 2.02 14.86
N VAL A 253 -9.25 1.23 14.93
CA VAL A 253 -9.28 -0.11 15.55
C VAL A 253 -8.22 -1.06 14.95
N GLN A 254 -7.71 -0.75 13.78
CA GLN A 254 -6.63 -1.50 13.13
C GLN A 254 -5.27 -1.37 13.85
N LEU A 255 -5.15 -0.42 14.77
CA LEU A 255 -3.94 -0.25 15.60
C LEU A 255 -3.95 -1.14 16.84
N ASP A 256 -5.12 -1.69 17.22
CA ASP A 256 -5.28 -2.47 18.43
C ASP A 256 -4.59 -3.84 18.31
N GLY A 257 -3.68 -4.13 19.23
CA GLY A 257 -2.96 -5.40 19.29
C GLY A 257 -1.76 -5.54 18.32
N LEU A 258 -1.37 -4.46 17.61
CA LEU A 258 -0.15 -4.47 16.79
C LEU A 258 1.12 -4.77 17.61
N ASP A 259 1.19 -4.31 18.84
CA ASP A 259 2.28 -4.58 19.79
C ASP A 259 2.48 -6.07 20.10
N GLN A 260 1.46 -6.88 19.90
CA GLN A 260 1.54 -8.34 20.04
C GLN A 260 2.13 -9.02 18.79
N LEU A 261 2.08 -8.35 17.65
CA LEU A 261 2.45 -8.88 16.33
C LEU A 261 3.77 -8.31 15.79
N VAL A 262 4.30 -7.27 16.41
CA VAL A 262 5.52 -6.56 15.99
C VAL A 262 6.43 -6.37 17.20
N ASP A 263 7.69 -6.81 17.09
CA ASP A 263 8.63 -6.76 18.23
C ASP A 263 9.16 -5.35 18.52
N ASP A 264 9.44 -4.56 17.47
CA ASP A 264 9.93 -3.17 17.58
C ASP A 264 8.98 -2.25 16.80
N LEU A 265 8.00 -1.68 17.52
CA LEU A 265 6.88 -0.94 16.95
C LEU A 265 6.87 0.51 17.41
N THR A 266 6.86 1.42 16.45
CA THR A 266 6.55 2.84 16.66
C THR A 266 5.24 3.18 15.95
N ILE A 267 4.32 3.87 16.63
CA ILE A 267 3.05 4.33 16.04
C ILE A 267 2.98 5.85 16.09
N VAL A 268 2.81 6.47 14.93
CA VAL A 268 2.53 7.91 14.77
C VAL A 268 1.07 8.06 14.34
N ARG A 269 0.29 8.75 15.16
CA ARG A 269 -1.12 9.05 14.90
C ARG A 269 -1.23 10.47 14.39
N LEU A 270 -1.94 10.66 13.27
CA LEU A 270 -2.16 11.96 12.63
C LEU A 270 -3.63 12.38 12.85
N PRO A 271 -3.93 13.21 13.88
CA PRO A 271 -5.29 13.67 14.13
C PRO A 271 -5.83 14.50 12.95
N GLY A 272 -7.09 14.25 12.55
CA GLY A 272 -7.75 14.99 11.48
C GLY A 272 -7.31 14.63 10.06
N VAL A 273 -6.38 13.69 9.90
CA VAL A 273 -5.92 13.16 8.61
C VAL A 273 -6.71 11.89 8.31
N GLY A 274 -7.18 11.73 7.08
CA GLY A 274 -7.95 10.57 6.61
C GLY A 274 -7.08 9.46 6.03
N HIS A 275 -7.65 8.74 5.08
CA HIS A 275 -7.03 7.55 4.46
C HIS A 275 -5.81 7.87 3.61
N PHE A 276 -5.88 8.96 2.83
CA PHE A 276 -4.82 9.33 1.90
C PHE A 276 -3.75 10.20 2.57
N ALA A 277 -3.27 9.78 3.75
CA ALA A 277 -2.27 10.52 4.53
C ALA A 277 -1.04 11.01 3.71
N PRO A 278 -0.51 10.27 2.69
CA PRO A 278 0.55 10.80 1.83
C PRO A 278 0.16 12.06 1.04
N TRP A 279 -1.13 12.32 0.82
CA TRP A 279 -1.66 13.50 0.15
C TRP A 279 -2.09 14.57 1.14
N GLU A 280 -2.79 14.16 2.20
CA GLU A 280 -3.40 15.06 3.16
C GLU A 280 -2.39 15.71 4.10
N ALA A 281 -1.33 14.95 4.46
CA ALA A 281 -0.33 15.36 5.43
C ALA A 281 1.11 14.98 5.00
N PRO A 282 1.55 15.33 3.77
CA PRO A 282 2.85 14.89 3.25
C PRO A 282 4.04 15.35 4.10
N GLY A 283 3.91 16.51 4.75
CA GLY A 283 4.93 17.04 5.65
C GLY A 283 5.12 16.20 6.89
N GLU A 284 4.03 15.86 7.57
CA GLU A 284 3.99 15.03 8.77
C GLU A 284 4.42 13.59 8.48
N VAL A 285 3.97 13.04 7.36
CA VAL A 285 4.37 11.70 6.91
C VAL A 285 5.88 11.67 6.64
N ALA A 286 6.42 12.63 5.90
CA ALA A 286 7.86 12.70 5.63
C ALA A 286 8.68 12.94 6.90
N ALA A 287 8.18 13.79 7.82
CA ALA A 287 8.84 14.05 9.12
C ALA A 287 8.90 12.81 10.03
N ALA A 288 7.92 11.90 9.91
CA ALA A 288 7.95 10.62 10.61
C ALA A 288 8.86 9.59 9.90
N LEU A 289 8.80 9.53 8.56
CA LEU A 289 9.57 8.56 7.75
C LEU A 289 11.09 8.86 7.79
N GLY A 290 11.51 10.09 7.58
CA GLY A 290 12.92 10.47 7.43
C GLY A 290 13.80 9.98 8.59
N PRO A 291 13.53 10.40 9.85
CA PRO A 291 14.30 9.96 11.01
C PRO A 291 14.25 8.45 11.24
N PHE A 292 13.10 7.82 11.02
CA PHE A 292 12.94 6.37 11.16
C PHE A 292 13.83 5.61 10.15
N LEU A 293 13.81 6.00 8.90
CA LEU A 293 14.62 5.39 7.85
C LEU A 293 16.13 5.63 8.07
N ALA A 294 16.52 6.82 8.53
CA ALA A 294 17.92 7.17 8.79
C ALA A 294 18.51 6.38 9.96
N ALA A 295 17.78 6.22 11.05
CA ALA A 295 18.25 5.57 12.28
C ALA A 295 18.82 4.15 12.06
N ASN A 296 18.32 3.43 11.06
CA ASN A 296 18.75 2.06 10.78
C ASN A 296 19.57 1.92 9.49
N ALA A 297 19.71 2.99 8.68
CA ALA A 297 20.66 3.04 7.59
C ALA A 297 22.11 3.01 8.11
N GLU A 298 22.39 3.69 9.23
CA GLU A 298 23.70 3.75 9.89
C GLU A 298 24.07 2.44 10.62
N ALA A 299 23.11 1.78 11.27
CA ALA A 299 23.35 0.47 11.89
C ALA A 299 23.80 -0.60 10.89
N SER A 300 23.48 -0.41 9.61
CA SER A 300 23.88 -1.29 8.50
C SER A 300 25.33 -1.11 8.06
N ALA A 301 25.87 0.10 8.18
CA ALA A 301 27.27 0.41 7.82
C ALA A 301 28.27 -0.07 8.88
N ALA A 302 27.81 -0.35 10.11
CA ALA A 302 28.64 -0.78 11.22
C ALA A 302 28.87 -2.30 11.31
N VAL A 303 28.21 -3.11 10.45
CA VAL A 303 28.26 -4.59 10.47
C VAL A 303 29.00 -5.16 9.24
N THR A 304 29.55 -4.31 8.39
CA THR A 304 30.47 -4.70 7.29
C THR A 304 31.92 -4.42 7.66
#